data_fa1d5b1200582bcd84790fadaa909289
#
_entry.id   fa1d5b1200582bcd84790fadaa909289
#
_cell.length_a   1.000
_cell.length_b   1.000
_cell.length_c   1.000
_cell.angle_alpha   90.00
_cell.angle_beta   90.00
_cell.angle_gamma   90.00
#
_symmetry.space_group_name_H-M   'P 1'
#
loop_
_entity.id
_entity.type
_entity.pdbx_description
1 polymer ?
#
loop_
_entity_poly.entity_id
_entity_poly.type
_entity_poly.pdbx_seq_one_letter_code
_entity_poly.pdbx_strand_id
1 'polypeptide(L)'
;MQHAAISRAEQDEWLAELMQTYGDDILRLCYVILQDRALAEDASQEVFLKAYKRLHTLRERKYAKTWLVSIAVNTCRDQLRAAWLRHTDSSVSLE
;
A
#
# COMPACT_ATOMS: atom_id res chain seq x y z
N MET A 1 -30.03 2.37 -3.81
CA MET A 1 -29.53 2.29 -3.87
C MET A 1 -28.75 2.51 -4.07
N GLN A 2 -28.44 2.76 -4.23
CA GLN A 2 -27.78 2.85 -4.47
C GLN A 2 -26.74 3.01 -4.30
N HIS A 3 -26.28 2.77 -3.82
CA HIS A 3 -25.06 2.79 -4.00
C HIS A 3 -24.71 2.17 -5.12
N ALA A 4 -24.88 2.69 -6.05
CA ALA A 4 -24.39 2.31 -7.30
C ALA A 4 -22.91 2.25 -7.25
N ALA A 5 -22.35 1.30 -7.88
CA ALA A 5 -20.90 1.22 -8.01
C ALA A 5 -20.43 2.50 -8.71
N ILE A 6 -19.33 3.05 -8.23
CA ILE A 6 -18.76 4.21 -8.90
C ILE A 6 -18.20 3.76 -10.25
N SER A 7 -18.20 4.66 -11.21
CA SER A 7 -17.71 4.34 -12.52
C SER A 7 -16.19 4.18 -12.49
N ARG A 8 -15.67 3.55 -13.52
CA ARG A 8 -14.23 3.37 -13.64
C ARG A 8 -13.52 4.72 -13.68
N ALA A 9 -14.09 5.68 -14.39
CA ALA A 9 -13.50 6.99 -14.46
C ALA A 9 -13.44 7.64 -13.09
N GLU A 10 -14.50 7.47 -12.30
CA GLU A 10 -14.52 8.01 -10.94
C GLU A 10 -13.50 7.31 -10.05
N GLN A 11 -13.35 6.01 -10.21
CA GLN A 11 -12.34 5.27 -9.46
C GLN A 11 -10.95 5.76 -9.77
N ASP A 12 -10.66 5.92 -11.06
CA ASP A 12 -9.34 6.38 -11.49
C ASP A 12 -9.06 7.77 -10.95
N GLU A 13 -10.05 8.62 -11.00
CA GLU A 13 -9.91 9.99 -10.53
C GLU A 13 -9.69 10.04 -9.03
N TRP A 14 -10.44 9.25 -8.30
CA TRP A 14 -10.30 9.21 -6.85
C TRP A 14 -8.94 8.65 -6.45
N LEU A 15 -8.49 7.60 -7.12
CA LEU A 15 -7.17 7.06 -6.83
C LEU A 15 -6.09 8.10 -7.11
N ALA A 16 -6.21 8.83 -8.22
CA ALA A 16 -5.24 9.86 -8.53
C ALA A 16 -5.19 10.93 -7.44
N GLU A 17 -6.34 11.31 -6.91
CA GLU A 17 -6.40 12.26 -5.81
C GLU A 17 -5.70 11.72 -4.57
N LEU A 18 -5.93 10.45 -4.26
CA LEU A 18 -5.29 9.83 -3.10
C LEU A 18 -3.78 9.78 -3.25
N MET A 19 -3.32 9.45 -4.45
CA MET A 19 -1.89 9.40 -4.72
C MET A 19 -1.27 10.78 -4.60
N GLN A 20 -1.95 11.79 -5.10
CA GLN A 20 -1.44 13.14 -5.05
C GLN A 20 -1.40 13.67 -3.62
N THR A 21 -2.43 13.36 -2.85
CA THR A 21 -2.53 13.86 -1.48
C THR A 21 -1.63 13.11 -0.51
N TYR A 22 -1.58 11.79 -0.64
CA TYR A 22 -0.93 10.95 0.37
C TYR A 22 0.29 10.18 -0.14
N GLY A 23 0.61 10.32 -1.42
CA GLY A 23 1.68 9.51 -2.01
C GLY A 23 3.00 9.67 -1.28
N ASP A 24 3.40 10.90 -1.01
CA ASP A 24 4.67 11.14 -0.33
C ASP A 24 4.65 10.59 1.10
N ASP A 25 3.54 10.76 1.79
CA ASP A 25 3.43 10.26 3.16
C ASP A 25 3.52 8.73 3.19
N ILE A 26 2.86 8.08 2.23
CA ILE A 26 2.90 6.63 2.18
C ILE A 26 4.30 6.14 1.83
N LEU A 27 4.95 6.78 0.88
CA LEU A 27 6.32 6.42 0.52
C LEU A 27 7.26 6.57 1.72
N ARG A 28 7.11 7.68 2.43
CA ARG A 28 7.95 7.93 3.61
C ARG A 28 7.70 6.88 4.67
N LEU A 29 6.44 6.52 4.90
CA LEU A 29 6.10 5.48 5.86
C LEU A 29 6.74 4.15 5.47
N CYS A 30 6.63 3.78 4.21
CA CYS A 30 7.23 2.54 3.72
C CYS A 30 8.74 2.57 3.92
N TYR A 31 9.37 3.71 3.68
CA TYR A 31 10.81 3.81 3.88
C TYR A 31 11.19 3.66 5.35
N VAL A 32 10.42 4.26 6.23
CA VAL A 32 10.69 4.13 7.65
C VAL A 32 10.63 2.67 8.08
N ILE A 33 9.64 1.94 7.56
CA ILE A 33 9.48 0.54 7.95
C ILE A 33 10.53 -0.35 7.29
N LEU A 34 10.78 -0.16 6.01
CA LEU A 34 11.60 -1.07 5.24
C LEU A 34 13.08 -0.72 5.25
N GLN A 35 13.41 0.55 5.48
CA GLN A 35 14.78 1.05 5.53
C GLN A 35 15.56 0.73 4.26
N ASP A 36 14.85 0.68 3.13
CA ASP A 36 15.43 0.39 1.83
C ASP A 36 14.60 1.14 0.80
N ARG A 37 15.26 1.99 0.03
CA ARG A 37 14.55 2.88 -0.87
C ARG A 37 13.83 2.13 -1.98
N ALA A 38 14.51 1.16 -2.57
CA ALA A 38 13.91 0.41 -3.67
C ALA A 38 12.70 -0.38 -3.18
N LEU A 39 12.82 -1.02 -2.02
CA LEU A 39 11.70 -1.75 -1.45
C LEU A 39 10.56 -0.82 -1.06
N ALA A 40 10.90 0.36 -0.56
CA ALA A 40 9.87 1.33 -0.18
C ALA A 40 9.08 1.80 -1.40
N GLU A 41 9.78 2.04 -2.50
CA GLU A 41 9.11 2.45 -3.72
C GLU A 41 8.20 1.35 -4.25
N ASP A 42 8.68 0.11 -4.24
CA ASP A 42 7.86 -1.02 -4.66
C ASP A 42 6.64 -1.16 -3.76
N ALA A 43 6.85 -1.07 -2.45
CA ALA A 43 5.75 -1.20 -1.50
C ALA A 43 4.73 -0.10 -1.70
N SER A 44 5.19 1.13 -1.90
CA SER A 44 4.29 2.25 -2.10
C SER A 44 3.42 2.05 -3.34
N GLN A 45 4.01 1.58 -4.42
CA GLN A 45 3.23 1.28 -5.63
C GLN A 45 2.21 0.20 -5.35
N GLU A 46 2.61 -0.83 -4.65
CA GLU A 46 1.69 -1.92 -4.32
C GLU A 46 0.55 -1.44 -3.44
N VAL A 47 0.84 -0.52 -2.51
CA VAL A 47 -0.20 0.06 -1.66
C VAL A 47 -1.31 0.68 -2.51
N PHE A 48 -0.91 1.46 -3.51
CA PHE A 48 -1.92 2.14 -4.32
C PHE A 48 -2.62 1.20 -5.30
N LEU A 49 -1.97 0.12 -5.72
CA LEU A 49 -2.66 -0.91 -6.48
C LEU A 49 -3.71 -1.60 -5.62
N LYS A 50 -3.36 -1.93 -4.39
CA LYS A 50 -4.33 -2.52 -3.47
C LYS A 50 -5.44 -1.54 -3.14
N ALA A 51 -5.09 -0.27 -2.96
CA ALA A 51 -6.07 0.76 -2.70
C ALA A 51 -7.09 0.83 -3.83
N TYR A 52 -6.61 0.77 -5.06
CA TYR A 52 -7.51 0.81 -6.21
C TYR A 52 -8.48 -0.37 -6.18
N LYS A 53 -7.97 -1.56 -5.92
CA LYS A 53 -8.81 -2.75 -5.90
C LYS A 53 -9.81 -2.75 -4.75
N ARG A 54 -9.47 -2.07 -3.65
CA ARG A 54 -10.30 -2.06 -2.45
C ARG A 54 -11.01 -0.74 -2.22
N LEU A 55 -11.03 0.10 -3.24
CA LEU A 55 -11.58 1.44 -3.09
C LEU A 55 -13.03 1.40 -2.61
N HIS A 56 -13.76 0.38 -3.02
CA HIS A 56 -15.15 0.22 -2.61
C HIS A 56 -15.31 0.01 -1.11
N THR A 57 -14.24 -0.34 -0.41
CA THR A 57 -14.31 -0.54 1.03
C THR A 57 -14.10 0.76 1.80
N LEU A 58 -13.63 1.81 1.13
CA LEU A 58 -13.46 3.11 1.77
C LEU A 58 -14.78 3.85 1.69
N ARG A 59 -15.47 3.91 2.80
CA ARG A 59 -16.82 4.47 2.79
C ARG A 59 -16.85 5.98 2.84
N GLU A 60 -15.90 6.58 3.56
CA GLU A 60 -15.87 8.03 3.71
C GLU A 60 -14.48 8.54 3.46
N ARG A 61 -14.41 9.63 2.73
CA ARG A 61 -13.12 10.20 2.35
C ARG A 61 -12.29 10.64 3.55
N LYS A 62 -12.95 11.02 4.63
CA LYS A 62 -12.21 11.49 5.81
C LYS A 62 -11.37 10.41 6.45
N TYR A 63 -11.65 9.14 6.14
CA TYR A 63 -10.87 8.03 6.67
C TYR A 63 -9.82 7.54 5.70
N ALA A 64 -9.63 8.23 4.59
CA ALA A 64 -8.72 7.76 3.55
C ALA A 64 -7.31 7.57 4.04
N LYS A 65 -6.80 8.51 4.83
CA LYS A 65 -5.41 8.41 5.29
C LYS A 65 -5.21 7.20 6.19
N THR A 66 -6.08 7.01 7.17
CA THR A 66 -5.99 5.86 8.07
C THR A 66 -6.12 4.56 7.30
N TRP A 67 -7.02 4.54 6.35
CA TRP A 67 -7.25 3.38 5.51
C TRP A 67 -6.00 3.04 4.68
N LEU A 68 -5.39 4.07 4.07
CA LEU A 68 -4.16 3.86 3.30
C LEU A 68 -3.00 3.42 4.18
N VAL A 69 -2.87 4.01 5.36
CA VAL A 69 -1.82 3.62 6.29
C VAL A 69 -1.96 2.16 6.67
N SER A 70 -3.17 1.71 6.89
CA SER A 70 -3.41 0.31 7.23
C SER A 70 -2.95 -0.61 6.10
N ILE A 71 -3.27 -0.25 4.86
CA ILE A 71 -2.81 -1.02 3.71
C ILE A 71 -1.29 -1.00 3.62
N ALA A 72 -0.69 0.17 3.87
CA ALA A 72 0.76 0.34 3.77
C ALA A 72 1.49 -0.50 4.82
N VAL A 73 1.01 -0.48 6.06
CA VAL A 73 1.65 -1.26 7.11
C VAL A 73 1.60 -2.75 6.78
N ASN A 74 0.45 -3.21 6.32
CA ASN A 74 0.31 -4.63 5.95
C ASN A 74 1.18 -4.99 4.75
N THR A 75 1.26 -4.10 3.77
CA THR A 75 2.09 -4.35 2.60
C THR A 75 3.57 -4.42 2.99
N CYS A 76 4.02 -3.50 3.82
CA CYS A 76 5.40 -3.51 4.26
C CYS A 76 5.72 -4.74 5.11
N ARG A 77 4.79 -5.13 5.95
CA ARG A 77 4.96 -6.33 6.76
C ARG A 77 5.11 -7.56 5.88
N ASP A 78 4.32 -7.64 4.82
CA ASP A 78 4.42 -8.76 3.89
C ASP A 78 5.77 -8.75 3.17
N GLN A 79 6.23 -7.57 2.79
CA GLN A 79 7.53 -7.46 2.13
C GLN A 79 8.68 -7.85 3.06
N LEU A 80 8.61 -7.43 4.30
CA LEU A 80 9.62 -7.82 5.29
C LEU A 80 9.63 -9.32 5.49
N ARG A 81 8.45 -9.91 5.57
CA ARG A 81 8.35 -11.36 5.74
C ARG A 81 8.95 -12.08 4.55
N ALA A 82 8.66 -11.62 3.35
CA ALA A 82 9.19 -12.24 2.14
C ALA A 82 10.71 -12.11 2.10
N ALA A 83 11.22 -10.93 2.44
CA ALA A 83 12.67 -10.72 2.46
C ALA A 83 13.33 -11.57 3.53
N TRP A 84 12.69 -11.68 4.69
CA TRP A 84 13.24 -12.46 5.78
C TRP A 84 13.28 -13.94 5.42
N LEU A 85 12.23 -14.43 4.76
CA LEU A 85 12.20 -15.83 4.36
C LEU A 85 13.28 -16.15 3.35
N ARG A 86 13.51 -15.28 2.38
CA ARG A 86 14.58 -15.49 1.41
C ARG A 86 15.93 -15.51 2.11
N HIS A 87 16.11 -14.59 3.03
CA HIS A 87 17.35 -14.48 3.78
C HIS A 87 17.55 -15.68 4.69
N THR A 88 16.48 -16.11 5.32
CA THR A 88 16.52 -17.24 6.22
C THR A 88 16.89 -18.53 5.47
N ASP A 89 16.36 -18.68 4.26
CA ASP A 89 16.72 -19.83 3.45
C ASP A 89 18.21 -19.87 3.21
N SER A 90 18.80 -18.73 2.88
CA SER A 90 20.24 -18.65 2.71
C SER A 90 20.97 -18.97 4.00
N SER A 91 20.45 -18.44 5.10
CA SER A 91 21.07 -18.67 6.40
C SER A 91 20.99 -20.14 6.79
N VAL A 92 19.83 -20.72 6.56
CA VAL A 92 19.65 -22.13 6.91
C VAL A 92 20.64 -23.03 6.19
N SER A 93 20.91 -22.69 4.95
CA SER A 93 21.84 -23.48 4.19
C SER A 93 23.26 -23.47 4.77
N LEU A 94 23.53 -22.47 5.59
CA LEU A 94 24.84 -22.40 6.25
C LEU A 94 24.92 -23.25 7.48
N GLU A 95 23.80 -23.65 7.97
CA GLU A 95 23.77 -24.48 9.15
C GLU A 95 24.03 -25.91 8.81
#